data_5c496bd84e27f77877dff3a0ff523bec
#
_entry.id   5c496bd84e27f77877dff3a0ff523bec
#
_cell.length_a   1.000
_cell.length_b   1.000
_cell.length_c   1.000
_cell.angle_alpha   90.00
_cell.angle_beta   90.00
_cell.angle_gamma   90.00
#
_symmetry.space_group_name_H-M   'P 1'
#
loop_
_entity.id
_entity.type
_entity.pdbx_description
1 polymer ?
#
loop_
_entity_poly.entity_id
_entity_poly.type
_entity_poly.pdbx_seq_one_letter_code
_entity_poly.pdbx_strand_id
1 'polypeptide(L)'
;MFRSGGPKRRKPLATNVKQMLEAANAAVPKITSEQAADMIKKGNTLVLDVRDASEVAASGKIAGAVNVSRGMLEFRADPESPYHDKAFDKAKSVILYCASGGRSALAGKVLKDMGYDKVYNVGGFKDWTGPVEKA
;
A
#
# COMPACT_ATOMS: atom_id res chain seq x y z
N MET A 1 24.72 -16.32 -29.07
CA MET A 1 24.62 -16.43 -28.26
C MET A 1 24.33 -16.52 -27.87
N PHE A 2 24.06 -16.71 -27.46
CA PHE A 2 23.71 -17.02 -26.55
C PHE A 2 23.51 -17.50 -26.08
N ARG A 3 23.34 -17.89 -26.11
CA ARG A 3 23.13 -18.38 -25.30
C ARG A 3 22.94 -18.82 -24.84
N SER A 4 22.82 -19.20 -24.90
CA SER A 4 22.73 -19.69 -24.07
C SER A 4 22.81 -20.21 -23.62
N GLY A 5 22.95 -20.37 -23.89
CA GLY A 5 23.35 -21.37 -23.11
C GLY A 5 23.95 -21.61 -22.06
N GLY A 6 25.01 -21.78 -22.00
CA GLY A 6 25.55 -22.30 -20.83
C GLY A 6 24.62 -23.30 -20.23
N PRO A 7 24.87 -23.70 -19.03
CA PRO A 7 23.89 -24.58 -18.42
C PRO A 7 22.57 -23.94 -18.64
N LYS A 8 21.72 -24.70 -19.10
CA LYS A 8 20.43 -24.21 -19.40
C LYS A 8 19.86 -23.52 -18.20
N ARG A 9 19.63 -22.24 -18.34
CA ARG A 9 19.00 -21.55 -17.26
C ARG A 9 17.57 -22.01 -17.17
N ARG A 10 17.21 -22.39 -15.96
CA ARG A 10 15.83 -22.71 -15.72
C ARG A 10 15.02 -21.44 -15.84
N LYS A 11 13.94 -21.49 -16.58
CA LYS A 11 13.01 -20.40 -16.66
C LYS A 11 12.48 -20.12 -15.25
N PRO A 12 12.45 -18.86 -14.80
CA PRO A 12 11.85 -18.57 -13.51
C PRO A 12 10.43 -19.07 -13.43
N LEU A 13 10.05 -19.61 -12.30
CA LEU A 13 8.69 -20.02 -12.09
C LEU A 13 7.81 -18.77 -12.07
N ALA A 14 6.62 -18.89 -12.68
CA ALA A 14 5.66 -17.82 -12.62
C ALA A 14 5.20 -17.62 -11.18
N THR A 15 5.03 -16.38 -10.79
CA THR A 15 4.48 -16.07 -9.48
C THR A 15 2.95 -16.16 -9.51
N ASN A 16 2.35 -16.14 -8.33
CA ASN A 16 0.91 -16.13 -8.16
C ASN A 16 0.56 -15.20 -6.99
N VAL A 17 -0.73 -14.95 -6.79
CA VAL A 17 -1.18 -14.03 -5.76
C VAL A 17 -0.73 -14.46 -4.38
N LYS A 18 -0.77 -15.75 -4.08
CA LYS A 18 -0.33 -16.25 -2.78
C LYS A 18 1.13 -15.89 -2.51
N GLN A 19 1.99 -16.14 -3.49
CA GLN A 19 3.43 -15.83 -3.36
C GLN A 19 3.67 -14.33 -3.27
N MET A 20 2.92 -13.54 -4.05
CA MET A 20 3.03 -12.08 -4.01
C MET A 20 2.63 -11.55 -2.64
N LEU A 21 1.55 -12.08 -2.07
CA LEU A 21 1.10 -11.68 -0.73
C LEU A 21 2.09 -12.09 0.35
N GLU A 22 2.68 -13.27 0.25
CA GLU A 22 3.71 -13.72 1.18
C GLU A 22 4.90 -12.77 1.18
N ALA A 23 5.37 -12.40 -0.01
CA ALA A 23 6.48 -11.44 -0.14
C ALA A 23 6.11 -10.07 0.40
N ALA A 24 4.90 -9.61 0.11
CA ALA A 24 4.43 -8.31 0.59
C ALA A 24 4.31 -8.28 2.11
N ASN A 25 3.74 -9.33 2.69
CA ASN A 25 3.59 -9.41 4.14
C ASN A 25 4.93 -9.53 4.86
N ALA A 26 5.94 -10.10 4.20
CA ALA A 26 7.29 -10.16 4.75
C ALA A 26 7.97 -8.78 4.73
N ALA A 27 7.66 -7.97 3.73
CA ALA A 27 8.30 -6.66 3.54
C ALA A 27 7.60 -5.53 4.30
N VAL A 28 6.30 -5.63 4.51
CA VAL A 28 5.48 -4.55 5.07
C VAL A 28 4.91 -5.00 6.43
N PRO A 29 5.35 -4.38 7.52
CA PRO A 29 4.84 -4.74 8.85
C PRO A 29 3.34 -4.49 8.96
N LYS A 30 2.66 -5.40 9.62
CA LYS A 30 1.26 -5.22 9.98
C LYS A 30 1.18 -4.49 11.32
N ILE A 31 0.23 -3.58 11.42
CA ILE A 31 -0.02 -2.85 12.65
C ILE A 31 -1.50 -2.95 13.01
N THR A 32 -1.80 -2.76 14.28
CA THR A 32 -3.18 -2.76 14.75
C THR A 32 -3.83 -1.42 14.50
N SER A 33 -5.16 -1.38 14.60
CA SER A 33 -5.93 -0.15 14.54
C SER A 33 -5.45 0.87 15.58
N GLU A 34 -5.15 0.41 16.80
CA GLU A 34 -4.65 1.27 17.87
C GLU A 34 -3.27 1.83 17.56
N GLN A 35 -2.38 1.00 17.04
CA GLN A 35 -1.05 1.45 16.64
C GLN A 35 -1.13 2.50 15.53
N ALA A 36 -2.02 2.27 14.56
CA ALA A 36 -2.23 3.22 13.48
C ALA A 36 -2.79 4.55 14.03
N ALA A 37 -3.76 4.49 14.93
CA ALA A 37 -4.34 5.67 15.54
C ALA A 37 -3.27 6.49 16.28
N ASP A 38 -2.37 5.83 16.99
CA ASP A 38 -1.27 6.50 17.68
C ASP A 38 -0.33 7.20 16.70
N MET A 39 0.00 6.53 15.61
CA MET A 39 0.87 7.12 14.58
C MET A 39 0.23 8.34 13.94
N ILE A 40 -1.07 8.27 13.63
CA ILE A 40 -1.82 9.39 13.07
C ILE A 40 -1.82 10.57 14.04
N LYS A 41 -2.02 10.29 15.31
CA LYS A 41 -2.04 11.32 16.35
C LYS A 41 -0.71 12.02 16.47
N LYS A 42 0.39 11.29 16.33
CA LYS A 42 1.74 11.87 16.39
C LYS A 42 2.07 12.74 15.19
N GLY A 43 1.33 12.56 14.09
CA GLY A 43 1.50 13.35 12.88
C GLY A 43 2.57 12.82 11.94
N ASN A 44 2.82 13.56 10.88
CA ASN A 44 3.78 13.22 9.83
C ASN A 44 3.50 11.86 9.20
N THR A 45 2.23 11.59 8.96
CA THR A 45 1.74 10.29 8.47
C THR A 45 0.79 10.50 7.32
N LEU A 46 0.95 9.71 6.27
CA LEU A 46 -0.01 9.62 5.18
C LEU A 46 -0.84 8.36 5.39
N VAL A 47 -2.15 8.52 5.53
CA VAL A 47 -3.07 7.39 5.59
C VAL A 47 -3.64 7.19 4.20
N LEU A 48 -3.44 6.00 3.64
CA LEU A 48 -3.71 5.72 2.25
C LEU A 48 -4.74 4.61 2.10
N ASP A 49 -5.87 4.95 1.51
CA ASP A 49 -6.93 3.99 1.18
C ASP A 49 -6.74 3.58 -0.27
N VAL A 50 -6.40 2.31 -0.50
CA VAL A 50 -6.13 1.81 -1.84
C VAL A 50 -7.31 1.05 -2.46
N ARG A 51 -8.50 1.23 -1.88
CA ARG A 51 -9.72 0.68 -2.46
C ARG A 51 -10.16 1.53 -3.65
N ASP A 52 -11.11 1.02 -4.40
CA ASP A 52 -11.72 1.78 -5.49
C ASP A 52 -12.63 2.87 -4.93
N ALA A 53 -12.78 3.94 -5.68
CA ALA A 53 -13.59 5.09 -5.25
C ALA A 53 -15.03 4.69 -4.93
N SER A 54 -15.59 3.72 -5.65
CA SER A 54 -16.96 3.25 -5.39
C SER A 54 -17.10 2.59 -4.02
N GLU A 55 -16.08 1.86 -3.57
CA GLU A 55 -16.08 1.25 -2.25
C GLU A 55 -16.04 2.33 -1.16
N VAL A 56 -15.21 3.35 -1.38
CA VAL A 56 -15.09 4.46 -0.43
C VAL A 56 -16.41 5.24 -0.36
N ALA A 57 -17.04 5.49 -1.49
CA ALA A 57 -18.32 6.17 -1.53
C ALA A 57 -19.39 5.41 -0.76
N ALA A 58 -19.36 4.07 -0.82
CA ALA A 58 -20.37 3.24 -0.16
C ALA A 58 -20.16 3.15 1.36
N SER A 59 -18.91 3.11 1.83
CA SER A 59 -18.62 2.83 3.24
C SER A 59 -18.01 3.99 4.03
N GLY A 60 -17.55 5.05 3.34
CA GLY A 60 -16.69 6.05 3.97
C GLY A 60 -15.26 5.56 4.04
N LYS A 61 -14.42 6.31 4.73
CA LYS A 61 -12.98 6.04 4.84
C LYS A 61 -12.48 6.41 6.23
N ILE A 62 -11.27 5.98 6.55
CA ILE A 62 -10.60 6.45 7.78
C ILE A 62 -10.48 7.97 7.70
N ALA A 63 -10.79 8.65 8.79
CA ALA A 63 -10.73 10.12 8.83
C ALA A 63 -9.33 10.60 8.42
N GLY A 64 -9.28 11.52 7.46
CA GLY A 64 -8.04 12.06 6.94
C GLY A 64 -7.35 11.22 5.87
N ALA A 65 -7.88 10.07 5.52
CA ALA A 65 -7.27 9.22 4.52
C ALA A 65 -7.36 9.82 3.12
N VAL A 66 -6.33 9.59 2.34
CA VAL A 66 -6.29 9.92 0.91
C VAL A 66 -6.64 8.64 0.14
N ASN A 67 -7.62 8.71 -0.73
CA ASN A 67 -8.01 7.55 -1.55
C ASN A 67 -7.25 7.57 -2.87
N VAL A 68 -6.42 6.56 -3.06
CA VAL A 68 -5.74 6.32 -4.34
C VAL A 68 -5.95 4.86 -4.67
N SER A 69 -6.76 4.57 -5.68
CA SER A 69 -7.01 3.19 -6.05
C SER A 69 -5.70 2.49 -6.41
N ARG A 70 -5.64 1.20 -6.14
CA ARG A 70 -4.40 0.42 -6.35
C ARG A 70 -3.86 0.59 -7.77
N GLY A 71 -4.74 0.73 -8.77
CA GLY A 71 -4.34 0.89 -10.16
C GLY A 71 -3.62 2.19 -10.47
N MET A 72 -3.76 3.20 -9.63
CA MET A 72 -3.11 4.51 -9.83
C MET A 72 -1.94 4.75 -8.88
N LEU A 73 -1.65 3.80 -8.01
CA LEU A 73 -0.69 4.03 -6.92
C LEU A 73 0.68 4.49 -7.41
N GLU A 74 1.27 3.77 -8.34
CA GLU A 74 2.61 4.09 -8.83
C GLU A 74 2.65 5.48 -9.45
N PHE A 75 1.61 5.82 -10.21
CA PHE A 75 1.53 7.12 -10.88
C PHE A 75 1.40 8.27 -9.90
N ARG A 76 0.68 8.06 -8.81
CA ARG A 76 0.51 9.09 -7.78
C ARG A 76 1.72 9.21 -6.87
N ALA A 77 2.42 8.11 -6.65
CA ALA A 77 3.54 8.06 -5.70
C ALA A 77 4.87 8.50 -6.29
N ASP A 78 5.05 8.44 -7.60
CA ASP A 78 6.31 8.78 -8.25
C ASP A 78 6.41 10.29 -8.47
N PRO A 79 7.39 10.96 -7.82
CA PRO A 79 7.55 12.41 -7.98
C PRO A 79 7.78 12.87 -9.43
N GLU A 80 8.26 11.98 -10.29
CA GLU A 80 8.51 12.31 -11.70
C GLU A 80 7.30 12.04 -12.60
N SER A 81 6.25 11.45 -12.05
CA SER A 81 5.02 11.19 -12.80
C SER A 81 4.22 12.49 -12.97
N PRO A 82 3.59 12.72 -14.14
CA PRO A 82 2.69 13.86 -14.30
C PRO A 82 1.45 13.78 -13.40
N TYR A 83 1.19 12.60 -12.83
CA TYR A 83 0.03 12.38 -11.94
C TYR A 83 0.41 12.38 -10.47
N HIS A 84 1.64 12.80 -10.13
CA HIS A 84 2.13 12.80 -8.76
C HIS A 84 1.20 13.57 -7.81
N ASP A 85 0.88 12.95 -6.69
CA ASP A 85 0.10 13.58 -5.61
C ASP A 85 1.09 14.01 -4.52
N LYS A 86 1.05 15.29 -4.17
CA LYS A 86 1.97 15.87 -3.18
C LYS A 86 1.82 15.30 -1.78
N ALA A 87 0.73 14.59 -1.52
CA ALA A 87 0.57 13.90 -0.23
C ALA A 87 1.63 12.82 -0.05
N PHE A 88 2.15 12.27 -1.14
CA PHE A 88 3.24 11.29 -1.10
C PHE A 88 4.57 11.98 -0.85
N ASP A 89 5.11 11.75 0.34
CA ASP A 89 6.37 12.32 0.77
C ASP A 89 7.16 11.22 1.47
N LYS A 90 8.35 10.92 0.98
CA LYS A 90 9.18 9.83 1.52
C LYS A 90 9.62 10.06 2.95
N ALA A 91 9.53 11.29 3.45
CA ALA A 91 9.82 11.59 4.84
C ALA A 91 8.70 11.18 5.79
N LYS A 92 7.50 10.96 5.26
CA LYS A 92 6.35 10.58 6.08
C LYS A 92 6.29 9.06 6.29
N SER A 93 5.63 8.65 7.36
CA SER A 93 5.19 7.27 7.51
C SER A 93 3.92 7.08 6.68
N VAL A 94 3.80 5.94 6.02
CA VAL A 94 2.63 5.63 5.20
C VAL A 94 1.89 4.46 5.84
N ILE A 95 0.63 4.66 6.12
CA ILE A 95 -0.25 3.61 6.64
C ILE A 95 -1.27 3.30 5.56
N LEU A 96 -1.29 2.04 5.12
CA LEU A 96 -2.21 1.62 4.06
C LEU A 96 -3.30 0.71 4.61
N TYR A 97 -4.45 0.75 3.95
CA TYR A 97 -5.51 -0.20 4.19
C TYR A 97 -6.35 -0.40 2.93
N CYS A 98 -7.08 -1.49 2.90
CA CYS A 98 -8.09 -1.76 1.87
C CYS A 98 -9.30 -2.40 2.55
N ALA A 99 -10.08 -3.21 1.85
CA ALA A 99 -11.24 -3.85 2.47
C ALA A 99 -10.83 -4.95 3.44
N SER A 100 -9.86 -5.80 3.04
CA SER A 100 -9.45 -6.96 3.83
C SER A 100 -7.94 -7.12 4.04
N GLY A 101 -7.13 -6.24 3.45
CA GLY A 101 -5.69 -6.20 3.67
C GLY A 101 -4.82 -6.72 2.52
N GLY A 102 -5.41 -7.34 1.50
CA GLY A 102 -4.63 -7.90 0.40
C GLY A 102 -4.07 -6.85 -0.54
N ARG A 103 -4.94 -5.99 -1.05
CA ARG A 103 -4.51 -4.91 -1.94
C ARG A 103 -3.52 -3.97 -1.24
N SER A 104 -3.75 -3.69 0.04
CA SER A 104 -2.87 -2.82 0.80
C SER A 104 -1.51 -3.46 1.07
N ALA A 105 -1.46 -4.78 1.27
CA ALA A 105 -0.18 -5.47 1.40
C ALA A 105 0.65 -5.32 0.12
N LEU A 106 0.05 -5.59 -1.03
CA LEU A 106 0.72 -5.45 -2.32
C LEU A 106 1.14 -4.01 -2.59
N ALA A 107 0.27 -3.05 -2.26
CA ALA A 107 0.55 -1.64 -2.40
C ALA A 107 1.75 -1.21 -1.54
N GLY A 108 1.81 -1.70 -0.30
CA GLY A 108 2.91 -1.38 0.59
C GLY A 108 4.24 -1.87 0.07
N LYS A 109 4.27 -3.08 -0.50
CA LYS A 109 5.49 -3.60 -1.11
C LYS A 109 5.96 -2.73 -2.27
N VAL A 110 5.03 -2.31 -3.12
CA VAL A 110 5.36 -1.41 -4.24
C VAL A 110 5.95 -0.11 -3.74
N LEU A 111 5.35 0.49 -2.71
CA LEU A 111 5.87 1.74 -2.15
C LEU A 111 7.27 1.56 -1.56
N LYS A 112 7.52 0.43 -0.90
CA LYS A 112 8.88 0.15 -0.40
C LYS A 112 9.87 0.07 -1.55
N ASP A 113 9.51 -0.60 -2.62
CA ASP A 113 10.36 -0.69 -3.80
C ASP A 113 10.59 0.67 -4.46
N MET A 114 9.66 1.61 -4.26
CA MET A 114 9.76 2.98 -4.77
C MET A 114 10.50 3.93 -3.83
N GLY A 115 11.01 3.43 -2.70
CA GLY A 115 11.85 4.21 -1.79
C GLY A 115 11.13 4.77 -0.57
N TYR A 116 9.91 4.36 -0.31
CA TYR A 116 9.19 4.73 0.91
C TYR A 116 9.57 3.71 2.00
N ASP A 117 10.33 4.15 3.00
CA ASP A 117 10.90 3.22 3.99
C ASP A 117 9.92 2.85 5.11
N LYS A 118 9.09 3.80 5.51
CA LYS A 118 8.21 3.64 6.68
C LYS A 118 6.80 3.35 6.20
N VAL A 119 6.56 2.09 5.83
CA VAL A 119 5.29 1.67 5.24
C VAL A 119 4.69 0.57 6.11
N TYR A 120 3.43 0.73 6.48
CA TYR A 120 2.73 -0.17 7.39
C TYR A 120 1.35 -0.52 6.85
N ASN A 121 0.92 -1.76 7.07
CA ASN A 121 -0.40 -2.22 6.62
C ASN A 121 -1.31 -2.43 7.84
N VAL A 122 -2.37 -1.62 7.93
CA VAL A 122 -3.34 -1.80 9.01
C VAL A 122 -4.41 -2.84 8.64
N GLY A 123 -4.45 -3.25 7.38
CA GLY A 123 -5.30 -4.36 6.95
C GLY A 123 -6.63 -3.93 6.37
N GLY A 124 -7.72 -4.34 7.00
CA GLY A 124 -9.05 -4.11 6.47
C GLY A 124 -9.76 -2.95 7.12
N PHE A 125 -10.47 -2.19 6.32
CA PHE A 125 -11.30 -1.09 6.82
C PHE A 125 -12.30 -1.57 7.87
N LYS A 126 -12.81 -2.77 7.71
CA LYS A 126 -13.76 -3.36 8.67
C LYS A 126 -13.18 -3.53 10.06
N ASP A 127 -11.86 -3.62 10.18
CA ASP A 127 -11.19 -3.81 11.47
C ASP A 127 -10.79 -2.48 12.12
N TRP A 128 -10.97 -1.38 11.43
CA TRP A 128 -10.65 -0.05 11.95
C TRP A 128 -11.69 0.37 12.98
N THR A 129 -11.22 0.81 14.13
CA THR A 129 -12.08 1.20 15.25
C THR A 129 -12.05 2.70 15.55
N GLY A 130 -11.26 3.45 14.81
CA GLY A 130 -11.14 4.88 15.00
C GLY A 130 -12.15 5.68 14.18
N PRO A 131 -11.94 7.00 14.11
CA PRO A 131 -12.85 7.88 13.36
C PRO A 131 -12.90 7.58 11.88
N VAL A 132 -14.09 7.73 11.30
CA VAL A 132 -14.32 7.60 9.86
C VAL A 132 -15.01 8.84 9.36
N GLU A 133 -14.88 9.08 8.07
CA GLU A 133 -15.53 10.20 7.43
C GLU A 133 -16.11 9.77 6.09
N LYS A 134 -17.05 10.53 5.57
CA LYS A 134 -17.62 10.27 4.26
C LYS A 134 -16.57 10.56 3.17
N ALA A 135 -16.73 9.87 2.07
CA ALA A 135 -15.84 10.06 0.93
C ALA A 135 -15.98 11.46 0.34
#